data_2827125b6039e0d39831257ba97fbdd1
#
_entry.id   2827125b6039e0d39831257ba97fbdd1
#
_cell.length_a   1.000
_cell.length_b   1.000
_cell.length_c   1.000
_cell.angle_alpha   90.00
_cell.angle_beta   90.00
_cell.angle_gamma   90.00
#
_symmetry.space_group_name_H-M   'P 1'
#
loop_
_entity.id
_entity.type
_entity.pdbx_description
1 polymer ?
#
loop_
_entity_poly.entity_id
_entity_poly.type
_entity_poly.pdbx_seq_one_letter_code
_entity_poly.pdbx_strand_id
1 'polypeptide(L)'
;MKSNITNDTPINFSKGAEFPFQKRRILRYRENIKIFEGQHFEVFEKWNSSRKLYVYANLAGIICKKSADFLFGEEAIITAGTGDSTPEAAAIERLIADNYLGQENYEAALSASVLGDAFYRIRYGQEYGGELPAELDPFRVFIENISAIDVFPEVNPMNRRQIKAYHLCVPCYNPTTEDWTLQCESHYAGFIQYHSYELEPQTTDIDGVVETWKIGRPIGNMEVQQTGVPCPLIVHVPNTSRELTWEGLDDLSEHKAIFDEINNRLSQVAAILDKHADPALAVPTGLLAEDANGRPYFRVAQDKVFEVLGKDDIIPQYITWNGNLQEAMAELDKLVDMLLIAAEIPPIALGMNDSGTSGSSGLSIKFRMQSLLSKVNRKKLYFNKGVVSVLYIAQMLEKALGIADYEPVRPKIVFKDGLPVDSLQEVNEMNVRTGGMPTISRKTALMRLDNLTEAQADAEIEKIMKEQEEMLKMADPTAFQTPSSGEEEKEAPPKNEMEAVEQQKEKADNADEFGGYDPRRDGI
;
A
#
# COMPACT_ATOMS: atom_id res chain seq x y z
N MET A 1 13.88 21.04 -24.90
CA MET A 1 13.78 19.58 -24.73
C MET A 1 15.15 18.95 -24.97
N LYS A 2 16.04 18.93 -23.96
CA LYS A 2 17.21 18.06 -24.00
C LYS A 2 16.72 16.71 -23.51
N SER A 3 16.60 15.78 -24.44
CA SER A 3 15.97 14.48 -24.30
C SER A 3 16.53 13.66 -23.13
N ASN A 4 15.65 12.93 -22.47
CA ASN A 4 15.91 11.91 -21.44
C ASN A 4 16.70 10.68 -21.99
N ILE A 5 17.71 10.91 -22.82
CA ILE A 5 18.46 9.86 -23.54
C ILE A 5 19.41 9.08 -22.63
N THR A 6 19.64 9.52 -21.39
CA THR A 6 20.69 8.99 -20.53
C THR A 6 20.35 7.71 -19.77
N ASN A 7 19.06 7.32 -19.67
CA ASN A 7 18.69 6.06 -18.99
C ASN A 7 18.59 4.85 -19.95
N ASP A 8 18.65 5.10 -21.26
CA ASP A 8 18.52 4.07 -22.32
C ASP A 8 19.88 3.66 -22.89
N THR A 9 20.99 4.09 -22.28
CA THR A 9 22.31 3.65 -22.72
C THR A 9 22.46 2.16 -22.43
N PRO A 10 23.02 1.36 -23.37
CA PRO A 10 23.35 -0.04 -23.12
C PRO A 10 24.18 -0.18 -21.85
N ILE A 11 23.88 -1.19 -21.05
CA ILE A 11 24.64 -1.51 -19.84
C ILE A 11 26.07 -1.86 -20.27
N ASN A 12 27.05 -1.17 -19.69
CA ASN A 12 28.44 -1.28 -20.09
C ASN A 12 29.33 -1.77 -18.94
N PHE A 13 29.77 -3.01 -19.01
CA PHE A 13 30.66 -3.64 -18.04
C PHE A 13 32.16 -3.49 -18.37
N SER A 14 32.53 -2.63 -19.33
CA SER A 14 33.94 -2.43 -19.66
C SER A 14 34.69 -1.73 -18.52
N LYS A 15 35.99 -2.04 -18.43
CA LYS A 15 36.89 -1.39 -17.47
C LYS A 15 36.84 0.12 -17.61
N GLY A 16 36.67 0.81 -16.48
CA GLY A 16 36.55 2.25 -16.40
C GLY A 16 35.11 2.80 -16.56
N ALA A 17 34.13 1.94 -16.83
CA ALA A 17 32.73 2.36 -16.84
C ALA A 17 32.28 2.76 -15.43
N GLU A 18 31.36 3.73 -15.35
CA GLU A 18 30.79 4.17 -14.07
C GLU A 18 29.67 3.23 -13.62
N PHE A 19 29.64 2.93 -12.32
CA PHE A 19 28.57 2.25 -11.62
C PHE A 19 28.06 3.15 -10.47
N PRO A 20 26.75 3.26 -10.19
CA PRO A 20 25.64 2.52 -10.81
C PRO A 20 25.32 3.00 -12.24
N PHE A 21 24.82 2.06 -13.04
CA PHE A 21 24.24 2.38 -14.34
C PHE A 21 22.97 3.21 -14.16
N GLN A 22 22.45 3.84 -15.24
CA GLN A 22 21.19 4.61 -15.20
C GLN A 22 21.15 5.62 -14.03
N LYS A 23 22.23 6.35 -13.81
CA LYS A 23 22.52 7.21 -12.65
C LYS A 23 21.36 8.13 -12.25
N ARG A 24 20.63 8.73 -13.22
CA ARG A 24 19.49 9.62 -12.91
C ARG A 24 18.34 8.88 -12.20
N ARG A 25 18.07 7.65 -12.61
CA ARG A 25 17.05 6.80 -11.98
C ARG A 25 17.46 6.45 -10.55
N ILE A 26 18.70 6.00 -10.37
CA ILE A 26 19.22 5.63 -9.05
C ILE A 26 19.26 6.81 -8.08
N LEU A 27 19.63 8.01 -8.55
CA LEU A 27 19.56 9.22 -7.72
C LEU A 27 18.12 9.54 -7.29
N ARG A 28 17.14 9.43 -8.21
CA ARG A 28 15.73 9.61 -7.87
C ARG A 28 15.27 8.57 -6.83
N TYR A 29 15.68 7.32 -6.97
CA TYR A 29 15.32 6.26 -6.02
C TYR A 29 15.88 6.52 -4.62
N ARG A 30 17.16 6.85 -4.53
CA ARG A 30 17.81 7.20 -3.25
C ARG A 30 17.13 8.40 -2.57
N GLU A 31 16.82 9.43 -3.34
CA GLU A 31 16.10 10.59 -2.84
C GLU A 31 14.70 10.24 -2.33
N ASN A 32 13.95 9.41 -3.07
CA ASN A 32 12.63 8.96 -2.66
C ASN A 32 12.67 8.08 -1.40
N ILE A 33 13.69 7.22 -1.26
CA ILE A 33 13.89 6.43 -0.03
C ILE A 33 14.09 7.35 1.16
N LYS A 34 14.99 8.34 1.06
CA LYS A 34 15.21 9.32 2.12
C LYS A 34 13.91 10.04 2.53
N ILE A 35 13.10 10.45 1.55
CA ILE A 35 11.80 11.08 1.81
C ILE A 35 10.84 10.09 2.51
N PHE A 36 10.77 8.85 2.04
CA PHE A 36 9.91 7.81 2.63
C PHE A 36 10.30 7.48 4.08
N GLU A 37 11.60 7.40 4.37
CA GLU A 37 12.16 7.13 5.69
C GLU A 37 12.09 8.33 6.65
N GLY A 38 11.68 9.50 6.16
CA GLY A 38 11.58 10.71 6.98
C GLY A 38 12.88 11.51 7.07
N GLN A 39 13.89 11.20 6.26
CA GLN A 39 15.13 11.95 6.18
C GLN A 39 14.97 13.23 5.33
N HIS A 40 13.88 13.97 5.58
CA HIS A 40 13.49 15.14 4.79
C HIS A 40 14.52 16.25 4.80
N PHE A 41 15.23 16.42 5.92
CA PHE A 41 16.29 17.42 6.07
C PHE A 41 17.39 17.24 5.01
N GLU A 42 17.81 16.01 4.75
CA GLU A 42 18.89 15.73 3.79
C GLU A 42 18.48 16.00 2.34
N VAL A 43 17.20 15.84 2.01
CA VAL A 43 16.69 16.03 0.66
C VAL A 43 16.36 17.48 0.36
N PHE A 44 15.79 18.19 1.35
CA PHE A 44 15.28 19.56 1.19
C PHE A 44 16.22 20.62 1.74
N GLU A 45 17.43 20.25 2.18
CA GLU A 45 18.43 21.11 2.85
C GLU A 45 19.04 22.21 1.96
N LYS A 46 18.48 22.58 0.87
CA LYS A 46 18.83 23.88 0.24
C LYS A 46 18.41 25.07 1.12
N TRP A 47 17.98 24.77 2.32
CA TRP A 47 17.51 25.68 3.34
C TRP A 47 18.69 26.20 4.17
N ASN A 48 18.85 27.46 4.02
CA ASN A 48 19.63 28.40 4.87
C ASN A 48 20.15 27.76 6.17
N SER A 49 21.41 27.47 6.24
CA SER A 49 22.17 26.98 7.40
C SER A 49 22.01 27.83 8.69
N SER A 50 21.18 28.89 8.64
CA SER A 50 20.85 29.75 9.77
C SER A 50 19.65 29.28 10.60
N ARG A 51 18.89 28.27 10.16
CA ARG A 51 17.75 27.72 10.92
C ARG A 51 18.24 26.74 11.97
N LYS A 52 17.96 27.02 13.23
CA LYS A 52 18.30 26.17 14.37
C LYS A 52 17.31 25.00 14.57
N LEU A 53 16.13 25.06 13.95
CA LEU A 53 15.05 24.10 14.17
C LEU A 53 14.43 23.71 12.82
N TYR A 54 14.44 22.42 12.53
CA TYR A 54 13.75 21.84 11.39
C TYR A 54 12.70 20.82 11.90
N VAL A 55 11.45 21.09 11.58
CA VAL A 55 10.32 20.21 11.93
C VAL A 55 9.72 19.66 10.64
N TYR A 56 9.48 18.37 10.60
CA TYR A 56 8.88 17.73 9.44
C TYR A 56 7.74 16.79 9.83
N ALA A 57 6.83 16.56 8.89
CA ALA A 57 5.80 15.54 8.98
C ALA A 57 6.00 14.52 7.86
N ASN A 58 6.19 13.23 8.21
CA ASN A 58 6.40 12.18 7.21
C ASN A 58 5.08 11.75 6.56
N LEU A 59 4.45 12.67 5.82
CA LEU A 59 3.24 12.40 5.04
C LEU A 59 3.54 11.51 3.83
N ALA A 60 4.77 11.55 3.32
CA ALA A 60 5.22 10.70 2.21
C ALA A 60 5.12 9.21 2.55
N GLY A 61 5.57 8.82 3.75
CA GLY A 61 5.45 7.45 4.23
C GLY A 61 3.99 6.97 4.33
N ILE A 62 3.09 7.87 4.75
CA ILE A 62 1.65 7.58 4.83
C ILE A 62 1.07 7.34 3.43
N ILE A 63 1.40 8.19 2.45
CA ILE A 63 0.92 8.07 1.06
C ILE A 63 1.30 6.72 0.46
N CYS A 64 2.57 6.31 0.58
CA CYS A 64 3.06 5.06 0.03
C CYS A 64 2.43 3.84 0.73
N LYS A 65 2.39 3.85 2.07
CA LYS A 65 1.79 2.76 2.86
C LYS A 65 0.31 2.60 2.55
N LYS A 66 -0.46 3.69 2.49
CA LYS A 66 -1.89 3.61 2.14
C LYS A 66 -2.13 3.06 0.73
N SER A 67 -1.27 3.41 -0.22
CA SER A 67 -1.33 2.82 -1.56
C SER A 67 -1.10 1.31 -1.54
N ALA A 68 -0.13 0.82 -0.77
CA ALA A 68 0.17 -0.61 -0.63
C ALA A 68 -0.92 -1.35 0.17
N ASP A 69 -1.42 -0.75 1.28
CA ASP A 69 -2.49 -1.30 2.11
C ASP A 69 -3.75 -1.63 1.30
N PHE A 70 -4.20 -0.70 0.44
CA PHE A 70 -5.38 -0.90 -0.40
C PHE A 70 -5.13 -1.77 -1.63
N LEU A 71 -3.88 -2.09 -1.95
CA LEU A 71 -3.53 -2.98 -3.05
C LEU A 71 -3.38 -4.44 -2.58
N PHE A 72 -2.64 -4.68 -1.49
CA PHE A 72 -2.29 -5.99 -0.95
C PHE A 72 -2.36 -6.09 0.58
N GLY A 73 -2.93 -5.13 1.28
CA GLY A 73 -3.15 -5.23 2.73
C GLY A 73 -4.13 -6.34 3.11
N GLU A 74 -5.00 -6.73 2.17
CA GLU A 74 -5.76 -7.97 2.23
C GLU A 74 -5.25 -8.93 1.16
N GLU A 75 -5.06 -10.18 1.53
CA GLU A 75 -4.53 -11.19 0.64
C GLU A 75 -5.45 -11.41 -0.57
N ALA A 76 -4.88 -11.32 -1.77
CA ALA A 76 -5.60 -11.54 -3.02
C ALA A 76 -5.89 -13.02 -3.21
N ILE A 77 -7.06 -13.34 -3.73
CA ILE A 77 -7.42 -14.73 -4.06
C ILE A 77 -6.80 -15.08 -5.41
N ILE A 78 -5.92 -16.08 -5.43
CA ILE A 78 -5.21 -16.53 -6.62
C ILE A 78 -5.62 -17.98 -6.91
N THR A 79 -6.15 -18.26 -8.10
CA THR A 79 -6.63 -19.59 -8.50
C THR A 79 -6.05 -20.00 -9.85
N ALA A 80 -5.88 -21.30 -10.07
CA ALA A 80 -5.44 -21.84 -11.36
C ALA A 80 -6.47 -21.60 -12.48
N GLY A 81 -7.74 -21.52 -12.13
CA GLY A 81 -8.84 -21.37 -13.09
C GLY A 81 -9.20 -22.67 -13.84
N THR A 82 -8.56 -23.79 -13.47
CA THR A 82 -8.78 -25.15 -14.03
C THR A 82 -9.65 -26.04 -13.14
N GLY A 83 -10.00 -25.57 -11.94
CA GLY A 83 -10.68 -26.32 -10.88
C GLY A 83 -9.74 -26.53 -9.68
N ASP A 84 -10.32 -26.66 -8.47
CA ASP A 84 -9.54 -26.64 -7.23
C ASP A 84 -8.79 -27.96 -6.94
N SER A 85 -9.17 -29.06 -7.59
CA SER A 85 -8.57 -30.39 -7.38
C SER A 85 -7.59 -30.81 -8.47
N THR A 86 -7.01 -29.86 -9.21
CA THR A 86 -6.05 -30.17 -10.28
C THR A 86 -4.60 -30.06 -9.80
N PRO A 87 -3.64 -30.78 -10.40
CA PRO A 87 -2.22 -30.64 -10.06
C PRO A 87 -1.69 -29.20 -10.20
N GLU A 88 -2.21 -28.46 -11.17
CA GLU A 88 -1.88 -27.05 -11.40
C GLU A 88 -2.35 -26.15 -10.23
N ALA A 89 -3.55 -26.42 -9.68
CA ALA A 89 -4.06 -25.68 -8.52
C ALA A 89 -3.19 -25.94 -7.28
N ALA A 90 -2.88 -27.20 -7.00
CA ALA A 90 -2.01 -27.58 -5.89
C ALA A 90 -0.59 -26.98 -6.03
N ALA A 91 -0.05 -26.90 -7.25
CA ALA A 91 1.24 -26.29 -7.51
C ALA A 91 1.23 -24.77 -7.25
N ILE A 92 0.16 -24.07 -7.66
CA ILE A 92 0.02 -22.64 -7.42
C ILE A 92 -0.13 -22.35 -5.92
N GLU A 93 -0.98 -23.11 -5.21
CA GLU A 93 -1.13 -22.99 -3.75
C GLU A 93 0.19 -23.21 -3.02
N ARG A 94 0.96 -24.23 -3.41
CA ARG A 94 2.28 -24.50 -2.86
C ARG A 94 3.26 -23.35 -3.14
N LEU A 95 3.33 -22.86 -4.39
CA LEU A 95 4.21 -21.73 -4.74
C LEU A 95 3.85 -20.45 -3.96
N ILE A 96 2.58 -20.21 -3.69
CA ILE A 96 2.12 -19.09 -2.87
C ILE A 96 2.56 -19.27 -1.42
N ALA A 97 2.30 -20.45 -0.85
CA ALA A 97 2.59 -20.74 0.55
C ALA A 97 4.10 -20.78 0.85
N ASP A 98 4.87 -21.50 0.02
CA ASP A 98 6.31 -21.68 0.20
C ASP A 98 7.09 -20.36 0.10
N ASN A 99 6.55 -19.38 -0.62
CA ASN A 99 7.21 -18.08 -0.87
C ASN A 99 6.57 -16.93 -0.09
N TYR A 100 5.60 -17.16 0.78
CA TYR A 100 4.87 -16.09 1.47
C TYR A 100 4.45 -14.98 0.51
N LEU A 101 3.87 -15.36 -0.63
CA LEU A 101 3.65 -14.45 -1.76
C LEU A 101 2.78 -13.23 -1.40
N GLY A 102 1.94 -13.34 -0.39
CA GLY A 102 1.18 -12.20 0.16
C GLY A 102 2.10 -11.09 0.67
N GLN A 103 3.13 -11.45 1.44
CA GLN A 103 4.14 -10.52 1.95
C GLN A 103 4.99 -9.96 0.80
N GLU A 104 5.49 -10.80 -0.09
CA GLU A 104 6.30 -10.38 -1.24
C GLU A 104 5.55 -9.38 -2.13
N ASN A 105 4.25 -9.60 -2.34
CA ASN A 105 3.40 -8.69 -3.09
C ASN A 105 3.20 -7.34 -2.39
N TYR A 106 3.04 -7.33 -1.06
CA TYR A 106 2.92 -6.10 -0.30
C TYR A 106 4.22 -5.28 -0.34
N GLU A 107 5.36 -5.93 -0.16
CA GLU A 107 6.68 -5.28 -0.23
C GLU A 107 6.96 -4.75 -1.65
N ALA A 108 6.59 -5.49 -2.68
CA ALA A 108 6.68 -5.04 -4.06
C ALA A 108 5.77 -3.84 -4.34
N ALA A 109 4.55 -3.81 -3.78
CA ALA A 109 3.65 -2.67 -3.91
C ALA A 109 4.19 -1.42 -3.22
N LEU A 110 4.80 -1.59 -2.05
CA LEU A 110 5.46 -0.52 -1.32
C LEU A 110 6.67 0.00 -2.09
N SER A 111 7.55 -0.90 -2.57
CA SER A 111 8.69 -0.56 -3.42
C SER A 111 8.26 0.21 -4.66
N ALA A 112 7.24 -0.28 -5.38
CA ALA A 112 6.71 0.40 -6.55
C ALA A 112 6.14 1.79 -6.21
N SER A 113 5.47 1.95 -5.07
CA SER A 113 4.92 3.24 -4.63
C SER A 113 6.04 4.27 -4.35
N VAL A 114 7.14 3.84 -3.71
CA VAL A 114 8.28 4.68 -3.35
C VAL A 114 9.17 4.98 -4.56
N LEU A 115 9.51 3.95 -5.35
CA LEU A 115 10.53 4.02 -6.39
C LEU A 115 9.93 4.20 -7.80
N GLY A 116 8.66 3.80 -7.97
CA GLY A 116 7.99 3.73 -9.26
C GLY A 116 8.03 2.33 -9.88
N ASP A 117 8.91 1.47 -9.40
CA ASP A 117 9.23 0.18 -10.00
C ASP A 117 9.43 -0.88 -8.92
N ALA A 118 8.92 -2.10 -9.15
CA ALA A 118 9.20 -3.28 -8.36
C ALA A 118 9.71 -4.41 -9.27
N PHE A 119 10.53 -5.27 -8.71
CA PHE A 119 11.12 -6.39 -9.44
C PHE A 119 10.99 -7.67 -8.62
N TYR A 120 10.43 -8.71 -9.24
CA TYR A 120 10.43 -10.06 -8.70
C TYR A 120 11.52 -10.87 -9.37
N ARG A 121 12.31 -11.59 -8.59
CA ARG A 121 13.29 -12.58 -9.06
C ARG A 121 12.74 -13.97 -8.82
N ILE A 122 12.83 -14.83 -9.81
CA ILE A 122 12.52 -16.25 -9.72
C ILE A 122 13.83 -17.01 -9.79
N ARG A 123 14.13 -17.84 -8.79
CA ARG A 123 15.32 -18.70 -8.76
C ARG A 123 15.00 -20.08 -8.26
N TYR A 124 15.81 -21.05 -8.63
CA TYR A 124 15.80 -22.40 -8.07
C TYR A 124 17.03 -22.59 -7.22
N GLY A 125 16.86 -23.07 -6.01
CA GLY A 125 17.97 -23.27 -5.08
C GLY A 125 17.50 -23.66 -3.68
N GLN A 126 18.43 -23.60 -2.76
CA GLN A 126 18.21 -23.74 -1.32
C GLN A 126 18.14 -22.35 -0.67
N GLU A 127 17.49 -22.25 0.48
CA GLU A 127 17.36 -21.01 1.22
C GLU A 127 18.71 -20.54 1.78
N TYR A 128 19.46 -21.49 2.37
CA TYR A 128 20.75 -21.22 3.02
C TYR A 128 21.95 -21.52 2.12
N GLY A 129 21.79 -21.48 0.80
CA GLY A 129 22.90 -21.51 -0.15
C GLY A 129 23.73 -22.80 -0.15
N GLY A 130 23.16 -23.91 0.31
CA GLY A 130 23.84 -25.20 0.38
C GLY A 130 24.68 -25.44 1.65
N GLU A 131 24.54 -24.55 2.66
CA GLU A 131 25.16 -24.73 3.98
C GLU A 131 24.52 -25.88 4.77
N LEU A 132 23.25 -26.19 4.50
CA LEU A 132 22.49 -27.24 5.12
C LEU A 132 22.27 -28.42 4.17
N PRO A 133 22.13 -29.68 4.71
CA PRO A 133 21.74 -30.83 3.91
C PRO A 133 20.35 -30.63 3.26
N ALA A 134 20.12 -31.23 2.09
CA ALA A 134 18.85 -31.09 1.34
C ALA A 134 17.61 -31.61 2.10
N GLU A 135 17.79 -32.46 3.13
CA GLU A 135 16.70 -32.91 3.99
C GLU A 135 16.19 -31.82 4.95
N LEU A 136 17.06 -30.83 5.27
CA LEU A 136 16.71 -29.70 6.16
C LEU A 136 16.42 -28.43 5.37
N ASP A 137 17.03 -28.27 4.19
CA ASP A 137 16.85 -27.15 3.29
C ASP A 137 16.62 -27.68 1.85
N PRO A 138 15.38 -28.07 1.51
CA PRO A 138 15.09 -28.66 0.22
C PRO A 138 15.19 -27.65 -0.91
N PHE A 139 15.65 -28.12 -2.07
CA PHE A 139 15.64 -27.31 -3.29
C PHE A 139 14.21 -26.98 -3.70
N ARG A 140 13.93 -25.71 -3.94
CA ARG A 140 12.61 -25.21 -4.39
C ARG A 140 12.75 -24.00 -5.30
N VAL A 141 11.64 -23.60 -5.92
CA VAL A 141 11.57 -22.34 -6.65
C VAL A 141 11.22 -21.23 -5.67
N PHE A 142 12.07 -20.22 -5.62
CA PHE A 142 11.90 -19.00 -4.84
C PHE A 142 11.32 -17.89 -5.73
N ILE A 143 10.44 -17.10 -5.14
CA ILE A 143 9.88 -15.87 -5.70
C ILE A 143 10.19 -14.77 -4.69
N GLU A 144 11.06 -13.85 -5.04
CA GLU A 144 11.61 -12.84 -4.14
C GLU A 144 11.37 -11.44 -4.72
N ASN A 145 10.91 -10.50 -3.91
CA ASN A 145 10.96 -9.09 -4.27
C ASN A 145 12.39 -8.60 -4.04
N ILE A 146 13.01 -8.03 -5.08
CA ILE A 146 14.40 -7.56 -5.04
C ILE A 146 14.46 -6.05 -5.18
N SER A 147 15.51 -5.44 -4.60
CA SER A 147 15.71 -4.00 -4.62
C SER A 147 15.80 -3.43 -6.04
N ALA A 148 14.93 -2.49 -6.38
CA ALA A 148 14.95 -1.82 -7.68
C ALA A 148 16.22 -0.98 -7.92
N ILE A 149 16.98 -0.67 -6.87
CA ILE A 149 18.27 0.03 -6.99
C ILE A 149 19.32 -0.84 -7.66
N ASP A 150 19.27 -2.15 -7.43
CA ASP A 150 20.27 -3.10 -7.87
C ASP A 150 19.94 -3.74 -9.23
N VAL A 151 18.73 -3.50 -9.75
CA VAL A 151 18.30 -4.05 -11.05
C VAL A 151 18.43 -3.00 -12.15
N PHE A 152 19.11 -3.36 -13.22
CA PHE A 152 19.37 -2.51 -14.38
C PHE A 152 18.80 -3.15 -15.66
N PRO A 153 17.57 -2.77 -16.09
CA PRO A 153 16.97 -3.29 -17.31
C PRO A 153 17.69 -2.79 -18.57
N GLU A 154 17.98 -3.71 -19.50
CA GLU A 154 18.39 -3.39 -20.86
C GLU A 154 17.19 -3.41 -21.78
N VAL A 155 16.93 -2.28 -22.45
CA VAL A 155 15.75 -2.09 -23.30
C VAL A 155 16.06 -2.23 -24.79
N ASN A 156 15.01 -2.51 -25.55
CA ASN A 156 15.09 -2.44 -27.02
C ASN A 156 15.13 -0.96 -27.45
N PRO A 157 16.21 -0.52 -28.16
CA PRO A 157 16.31 0.87 -28.61
C PRO A 157 15.14 1.36 -29.49
N MET A 158 14.51 0.44 -30.22
CA MET A 158 13.34 0.76 -31.07
C MET A 158 12.02 0.75 -30.30
N ASN A 159 11.97 0.10 -29.14
CA ASN A 159 10.81 0.06 -28.27
C ASN A 159 11.24 0.03 -26.80
N ARG A 160 11.34 1.21 -26.18
CA ARG A 160 11.82 1.38 -24.81
C ARG A 160 10.94 0.75 -23.73
N ARG A 161 9.75 0.29 -24.09
CA ARG A 161 8.88 -0.50 -23.19
C ARG A 161 9.24 -1.97 -23.17
N GLN A 162 9.99 -2.43 -24.16
CA GLN A 162 10.42 -3.83 -24.27
C GLN A 162 11.79 -4.02 -23.61
N ILE A 163 11.80 -4.71 -22.48
CA ILE A 163 13.02 -5.11 -21.79
C ILE A 163 13.54 -6.40 -22.42
N LYS A 164 14.82 -6.42 -22.75
CA LYS A 164 15.51 -7.56 -23.35
C LYS A 164 16.23 -8.42 -22.32
N ALA A 165 16.80 -7.77 -21.31
CA ALA A 165 17.54 -8.42 -20.24
C ALA A 165 17.41 -7.59 -18.95
N TYR A 166 17.65 -8.25 -17.82
CA TYR A 166 17.78 -7.61 -16.52
C TYR A 166 19.15 -7.93 -15.96
N HIS A 167 19.86 -6.93 -15.50
CA HIS A 167 21.13 -7.07 -14.82
C HIS A 167 20.94 -6.75 -13.34
N LEU A 168 20.97 -7.76 -12.48
CA LEU A 168 21.03 -7.61 -11.04
C LEU A 168 22.50 -7.44 -10.66
N CYS A 169 22.89 -6.27 -10.18
CA CYS A 169 24.27 -5.91 -9.91
C CYS A 169 24.38 -5.31 -8.51
N VAL A 170 25.05 -6.02 -7.61
CA VAL A 170 25.18 -5.64 -6.20
C VAL A 170 26.63 -5.36 -5.87
N PRO A 171 26.97 -4.17 -5.35
CA PRO A 171 28.32 -3.89 -4.85
C PRO A 171 28.51 -4.55 -3.48
N CYS A 172 29.52 -5.38 -3.35
CA CYS A 172 29.85 -6.12 -2.15
C CYS A 172 31.21 -5.65 -1.60
N TYR A 173 31.26 -5.31 -0.31
CA TYR A 173 32.50 -4.98 0.38
C TYR A 173 33.03 -6.19 1.14
N ASN A 174 34.30 -6.51 0.93
CA ASN A 174 34.99 -7.54 1.70
C ASN A 174 35.85 -6.89 2.80
N PRO A 175 35.46 -7.01 4.08
CA PRO A 175 36.18 -6.36 5.18
C PRO A 175 37.56 -6.94 5.45
N THR A 176 37.86 -8.17 4.94
CA THR A 176 39.17 -8.84 5.14
C THR A 176 40.23 -8.31 4.20
N THR A 177 39.83 -8.02 2.95
CA THR A 177 40.76 -7.52 1.91
C THR A 177 40.59 -6.01 1.68
N GLU A 178 39.60 -5.38 2.32
CA GLU A 178 39.20 -3.96 2.15
C GLU A 178 38.87 -3.62 0.68
N ASP A 179 38.47 -4.62 -0.11
CA ASP A 179 38.18 -4.47 -1.53
C ASP A 179 36.66 -4.46 -1.78
N TRP A 180 36.26 -3.70 -2.81
CA TRP A 180 34.91 -3.70 -3.34
C TRP A 180 34.82 -4.57 -4.58
N THR A 181 33.78 -5.39 -4.68
CA THR A 181 33.48 -6.21 -5.86
C THR A 181 32.05 -5.98 -6.30
N LEU A 182 31.80 -6.02 -7.62
CA LEU A 182 30.46 -6.02 -8.20
C LEU A 182 30.09 -7.46 -8.56
N GLN A 183 29.05 -7.97 -7.91
CA GLN A 183 28.46 -9.25 -8.26
C GLN A 183 27.29 -9.01 -9.22
N CYS A 184 27.29 -9.69 -10.35
CA CYS A 184 26.27 -9.48 -11.38
C CYS A 184 25.62 -10.79 -11.82
N GLU A 185 24.29 -10.80 -11.84
CA GLU A 185 23.46 -11.80 -12.51
C GLU A 185 22.75 -11.12 -13.69
N SER A 186 23.05 -11.55 -14.90
CA SER A 186 22.42 -11.02 -16.11
C SER A 186 21.42 -12.02 -16.66
N HIS A 187 20.13 -11.72 -16.51
CA HIS A 187 19.02 -12.58 -16.91
C HIS A 187 18.58 -12.30 -18.33
N TYR A 188 18.80 -13.25 -19.21
CA TYR A 188 18.35 -13.26 -20.60
C TYR A 188 17.24 -14.30 -20.82
N ALA A 189 16.60 -14.26 -21.97
CA ALA A 189 15.71 -15.34 -22.37
C ALA A 189 16.50 -16.65 -22.54
N GLY A 190 16.21 -17.65 -21.72
CA GLY A 190 16.82 -18.98 -21.80
C GLY A 190 18.04 -19.20 -20.93
N PHE A 191 18.72 -18.18 -20.43
CA PHE A 191 19.94 -18.34 -19.64
C PHE A 191 20.23 -17.17 -18.71
N ILE A 192 21.05 -17.42 -17.70
CA ILE A 192 21.62 -16.42 -16.79
C ILE A 192 23.14 -16.43 -16.95
N GLN A 193 23.75 -15.26 -16.94
CA GLN A 193 25.20 -15.07 -16.90
C GLN A 193 25.60 -14.51 -15.53
N TYR A 194 26.51 -15.20 -14.85
CA TYR A 194 27.14 -14.77 -13.61
C TYR A 194 28.51 -14.21 -13.91
N HIS A 195 28.80 -13.01 -13.45
CA HIS A 195 30.09 -12.37 -13.63
C HIS A 195 30.36 -11.38 -12.50
N SER A 196 31.64 -11.21 -12.18
CA SER A 196 32.09 -10.35 -11.10
C SER A 196 33.19 -9.41 -11.55
N TYR A 197 33.28 -8.24 -10.97
CA TYR A 197 34.28 -7.23 -11.30
C TYR A 197 34.85 -6.60 -10.03
N GLU A 198 36.11 -6.18 -10.09
CA GLU A 198 36.69 -5.26 -9.12
C GLU A 198 35.90 -3.91 -9.19
N LEU A 199 35.73 -3.25 -8.06
CA LEU A 199 35.16 -1.89 -8.00
C LEU A 199 36.13 -0.92 -7.34
N GLU A 200 36.32 0.23 -7.97
CA GLU A 200 37.11 1.34 -7.44
C GLU A 200 36.16 2.43 -6.96
N PRO A 201 36.08 2.73 -5.63
CA PRO A 201 35.25 3.79 -5.09
C PRO A 201 35.61 5.15 -5.70
N GLN A 202 34.60 5.99 -6.01
CA GLN A 202 34.81 7.30 -6.63
C GLN A 202 34.29 8.44 -5.75
N THR A 203 33.04 8.33 -5.30
CA THR A 203 32.42 9.35 -4.44
C THR A 203 31.83 8.67 -3.21
N THR A 204 31.97 9.38 -2.09
CA THR A 204 31.32 9.04 -0.82
C THR A 204 30.37 10.18 -0.44
N ASP A 205 29.29 9.87 0.26
CA ASP A 205 28.45 10.86 0.90
C ASP A 205 29.09 11.44 2.17
N ILE A 206 28.34 12.29 2.88
CA ILE A 206 28.79 12.95 4.11
C ILE A 206 29.08 11.93 5.22
N ASP A 207 28.39 10.81 5.23
CA ASP A 207 28.51 9.74 6.23
C ASP A 207 29.58 8.71 5.87
N GLY A 208 30.30 8.90 4.75
CA GLY A 208 31.35 8.01 4.27
C GLY A 208 30.85 6.81 3.49
N VAL A 209 29.56 6.74 3.14
CA VAL A 209 29.01 5.68 2.32
C VAL A 209 29.37 5.90 0.85
N VAL A 210 29.93 4.88 0.20
CA VAL A 210 30.33 4.99 -1.20
C VAL A 210 29.09 5.02 -2.10
N GLU A 211 28.94 6.06 -2.89
CA GLU A 211 27.78 6.25 -3.79
C GLU A 211 28.04 5.83 -5.22
N THR A 212 29.30 5.98 -5.69
CA THR A 212 29.65 5.67 -7.07
C THR A 212 31.00 4.95 -7.15
N TRP A 213 31.14 4.10 -8.17
CA TRP A 213 32.32 3.31 -8.42
C TRP A 213 32.73 3.36 -9.89
N LYS A 214 33.97 3.00 -10.18
CA LYS A 214 34.41 2.58 -11.50
C LYS A 214 34.58 1.07 -11.54
N ILE A 215 34.13 0.46 -12.64
CA ILE A 215 34.30 -0.96 -12.90
C ILE A 215 35.78 -1.23 -13.23
N GLY A 216 36.38 -2.16 -12.49
CA GLY A 216 37.75 -2.57 -12.65
C GLY A 216 37.92 -3.76 -13.61
N ARG A 217 38.75 -4.73 -13.23
CA ARG A 217 38.97 -5.95 -13.98
C ARG A 217 37.90 -7.00 -13.67
N PRO A 218 37.56 -7.88 -14.62
CA PRO A 218 36.73 -9.03 -14.32
C PRO A 218 37.45 -9.98 -13.34
N ILE A 219 36.68 -10.53 -12.40
CA ILE A 219 37.14 -11.51 -11.41
C ILE A 219 36.60 -12.87 -11.83
N GLY A 220 37.53 -13.83 -12.06
CA GLY A 220 37.15 -15.18 -12.48
C GLY A 220 36.68 -15.27 -13.95
N ASN A 221 36.01 -16.37 -14.25
CA ASN A 221 35.39 -16.59 -15.56
C ASN A 221 33.89 -16.31 -15.49
N MET A 222 33.33 -15.87 -16.60
CA MET A 222 31.89 -15.75 -16.73
C MET A 222 31.28 -17.15 -16.77
N GLU A 223 30.30 -17.39 -15.89
CA GLU A 223 29.54 -18.63 -15.86
C GLU A 223 28.18 -18.43 -16.52
N VAL A 224 27.72 -19.43 -17.28
CA VAL A 224 26.44 -19.39 -17.98
C VAL A 224 25.60 -20.57 -17.53
N GLN A 225 24.44 -20.27 -16.96
CA GLN A 225 23.45 -21.25 -16.54
C GLN A 225 22.25 -21.23 -17.50
N GLN A 226 21.95 -22.36 -18.12
CA GLN A 226 20.74 -22.52 -18.93
C GLN A 226 19.55 -22.67 -18.02
N THR A 227 18.48 -21.87 -18.27
CA THR A 227 17.26 -21.93 -17.46
C THR A 227 16.18 -22.82 -18.06
N GLY A 228 16.24 -23.06 -19.38
CA GLY A 228 15.19 -23.78 -20.10
C GLY A 228 13.86 -23.01 -20.23
N VAL A 229 13.81 -21.76 -19.74
CA VAL A 229 12.61 -20.92 -19.78
C VAL A 229 12.79 -19.83 -20.84
N PRO A 230 11.82 -19.61 -21.75
CA PRO A 230 11.98 -18.71 -22.91
C PRO A 230 11.88 -17.21 -22.56
N CYS A 231 12.07 -16.85 -21.31
CA CYS A 231 12.05 -15.45 -20.84
C CYS A 231 13.03 -15.27 -19.66
N PRO A 232 13.42 -14.03 -19.36
CA PRO A 232 14.22 -13.75 -18.16
C PRO A 232 13.48 -14.16 -16.88
N LEU A 233 14.22 -14.58 -15.86
CA LEU A 233 13.68 -14.95 -14.54
C LEU A 233 13.52 -13.76 -13.59
N ILE A 234 13.50 -12.55 -14.14
CA ILE A 234 13.13 -11.32 -13.42
C ILE A 234 11.90 -10.73 -14.09
N VAL A 235 10.92 -10.33 -13.29
CA VAL A 235 9.68 -9.69 -13.73
C VAL A 235 9.59 -8.28 -13.18
N HIS A 236 9.47 -7.30 -14.06
CA HIS A 236 9.28 -5.91 -13.72
C HIS A 236 7.80 -5.57 -13.58
N VAL A 237 7.44 -4.84 -12.52
CA VAL A 237 6.10 -4.30 -12.28
C VAL A 237 6.22 -2.79 -12.03
N PRO A 238 5.80 -1.94 -12.98
CA PRO A 238 5.73 -0.50 -12.74
C PRO A 238 4.55 -0.16 -11.84
N ASN A 239 4.71 0.84 -10.96
CA ASN A 239 3.61 1.35 -10.14
C ASN A 239 2.46 1.89 -11.00
N THR A 240 2.81 2.80 -11.92
CA THR A 240 1.98 3.25 -13.04
C THR A 240 2.88 3.51 -14.23
N SER A 241 2.37 3.33 -15.45
CA SER A 241 3.18 3.49 -16.66
C SER A 241 3.53 4.95 -16.93
N ARG A 242 4.79 5.19 -17.24
CA ARG A 242 5.24 6.43 -17.86
C ARG A 242 5.17 6.31 -19.38
N GLU A 243 4.84 7.40 -20.06
CA GLU A 243 4.79 7.40 -21.51
C GLU A 243 6.17 7.09 -22.14
N LEU A 244 6.16 6.20 -23.14
CA LEU A 244 7.31 5.86 -23.99
C LEU A 244 8.53 5.21 -23.29
N THR A 245 8.44 4.82 -22.02
CA THR A 245 9.52 4.17 -21.29
C THR A 245 9.02 2.97 -20.52
N TRP A 246 9.93 2.13 -20.07
CA TRP A 246 9.65 1.02 -19.18
C TRP A 246 9.49 1.46 -17.71
N GLU A 247 10.17 2.56 -17.33
CA GLU A 247 10.13 3.08 -15.95
C GLU A 247 8.71 3.47 -15.54
N GLY A 248 8.35 3.13 -14.31
CA GLY A 248 7.12 3.57 -13.67
C GLY A 248 7.22 4.98 -13.07
N LEU A 249 6.06 5.51 -12.69
CA LEU A 249 5.92 6.73 -11.90
C LEU A 249 5.77 6.35 -10.43
N ASP A 250 6.57 6.95 -9.56
CA ASP A 250 6.44 6.83 -8.11
C ASP A 250 5.32 7.76 -7.57
N ASP A 251 4.91 7.52 -6.33
CA ASP A 251 3.87 8.33 -5.68
C ASP A 251 4.44 9.56 -4.93
N LEU A 252 5.74 9.84 -5.01
CA LEU A 252 6.42 10.88 -4.23
C LEU A 252 6.91 12.06 -5.06
N SER A 253 7.49 11.78 -6.24
CA SER A 253 8.22 12.79 -7.03
C SER A 253 7.38 14.00 -7.42
N GLU A 254 6.08 13.81 -7.67
CA GLU A 254 5.16 14.89 -8.04
C GLU A 254 4.82 15.81 -6.86
N HIS A 255 5.01 15.34 -5.63
CA HIS A 255 4.58 16.03 -4.41
C HIS A 255 5.74 16.64 -3.61
N LYS A 256 7.00 16.52 -4.07
CA LYS A 256 8.19 17.00 -3.36
C LYS A 256 8.10 18.47 -2.94
N ALA A 257 7.60 19.33 -3.82
CA ALA A 257 7.46 20.75 -3.53
C ALA A 257 6.46 21.04 -2.40
N ILE A 258 5.38 20.25 -2.32
CA ILE A 258 4.37 20.41 -1.26
C ILE A 258 4.91 19.86 0.06
N PHE A 259 5.64 18.75 0.06
CA PHE A 259 6.30 18.22 1.26
C PHE A 259 7.28 19.26 1.85
N ASP A 260 8.10 19.87 0.99
CA ASP A 260 9.06 20.89 1.39
C ASP A 260 8.36 22.10 2.01
N GLU A 261 7.29 22.60 1.40
CA GLU A 261 6.57 23.77 1.92
C GLU A 261 5.84 23.47 3.23
N ILE A 262 5.24 22.28 3.40
CA ILE A 262 4.64 21.86 4.67
C ILE A 262 5.69 21.86 5.79
N ASN A 263 6.86 21.24 5.56
CA ASN A 263 7.95 21.19 6.52
C ASN A 263 8.49 22.59 6.85
N ASN A 264 8.56 23.45 5.84
CA ASN A 264 8.95 24.84 5.99
C ASN A 264 7.98 25.59 6.91
N ARG A 265 6.67 25.48 6.69
CA ARG A 265 5.66 26.13 7.54
C ARG A 265 5.66 25.58 8.96
N LEU A 266 5.77 24.27 9.14
CA LEU A 266 5.91 23.65 10.47
C LEU A 266 7.13 24.22 11.21
N SER A 267 8.28 24.31 10.54
CA SER A 267 9.51 24.83 11.11
C SER A 267 9.41 26.33 11.46
N GLN A 268 8.72 27.12 10.63
CA GLN A 268 8.45 28.53 10.89
C GLN A 268 7.55 28.73 12.12
N VAL A 269 6.45 27.97 12.19
CA VAL A 269 5.52 28.03 13.33
C VAL A 269 6.25 27.62 14.62
N ALA A 270 7.00 26.52 14.59
CA ALA A 270 7.79 26.06 15.73
C ALA A 270 8.81 27.11 16.18
N ALA A 271 9.54 27.74 15.25
CA ALA A 271 10.51 28.79 15.56
C ALA A 271 9.88 30.08 16.13
N ILE A 272 8.66 30.41 15.69
CA ILE A 272 7.88 31.52 16.25
C ILE A 272 7.48 31.20 17.69
N LEU A 273 6.92 30.02 17.93
CA LEU A 273 6.52 29.59 19.26
C LEU A 273 7.70 29.55 20.22
N ASP A 274 8.86 29.06 19.78
CA ASP A 274 10.08 28.98 20.57
C ASP A 274 10.59 30.39 20.98
N LYS A 275 10.55 31.35 20.06
CA LYS A 275 10.90 32.76 20.35
C LYS A 275 9.92 33.42 21.32
N HIS A 276 8.67 33.01 21.33
CA HIS A 276 7.63 33.59 22.19
C HIS A 276 7.47 32.85 23.53
N ALA A 277 8.04 31.65 23.65
CA ALA A 277 8.13 30.95 24.93
C ALA A 277 9.03 31.68 25.95
N ASP A 278 10.03 32.43 25.46
CA ASP A 278 10.91 33.25 26.27
C ASP A 278 10.92 34.72 25.75
N PRO A 279 9.85 35.48 26.00
CA PRO A 279 9.67 36.81 25.47
C PRO A 279 10.65 37.79 26.12
N ALA A 280 11.24 38.67 25.30
CA ALA A 280 12.08 39.73 25.79
C ALA A 280 11.26 40.72 26.66
N LEU A 281 11.84 41.15 27.80
CA LEU A 281 11.24 42.12 28.68
C LEU A 281 11.80 43.53 28.34
N ALA A 282 10.91 44.46 27.98
CA ALA A 282 11.26 45.84 27.85
C ALA A 282 11.20 46.50 29.22
N VAL A 283 12.30 47.06 29.68
CA VAL A 283 12.43 47.68 30.99
C VAL A 283 12.86 49.13 30.81
N PRO A 284 12.22 50.09 31.48
CA PRO A 284 12.65 51.48 31.44
C PRO A 284 14.08 51.67 31.93
N THR A 285 14.77 52.64 31.33
CA THR A 285 16.12 53.00 31.74
C THR A 285 16.11 53.46 33.21
N GLY A 286 16.92 52.83 34.06
CA GLY A 286 17.00 53.15 35.49
C GLY A 286 16.42 52.08 36.41
N LEU A 287 15.66 51.12 35.90
CA LEU A 287 15.21 49.93 36.66
C LEU A 287 16.17 48.74 36.55
N LEU A 288 17.20 48.87 35.74
CA LEU A 288 18.23 47.85 35.60
C LEU A 288 19.30 48.02 36.70
N ALA A 289 19.54 46.97 37.46
CA ALA A 289 20.66 46.86 38.36
C ALA A 289 21.88 46.31 37.62
N GLU A 290 23.08 46.61 38.07
CA GLU A 290 24.30 46.00 37.51
C GLU A 290 24.85 44.93 38.45
N ASP A 291 25.27 43.82 37.89
CA ASP A 291 25.98 42.79 38.64
C ASP A 291 27.44 43.21 38.93
N ALA A 292 28.16 42.39 39.70
CA ALA A 292 29.56 42.64 40.04
C ALA A 292 30.51 42.72 38.82
N ASN A 293 30.04 42.30 37.63
CA ASN A 293 30.76 42.32 36.35
C ASN A 293 30.28 43.43 35.40
N GLY A 294 29.40 44.33 35.88
CA GLY A 294 28.83 45.42 35.08
C GLY A 294 27.78 45.00 34.06
N ARG A 295 27.20 43.81 34.19
CA ARG A 295 26.13 43.36 33.30
C ARG A 295 24.78 43.81 33.85
N PRO A 296 23.95 44.48 33.04
CA PRO A 296 22.63 44.90 33.48
C PRO A 296 21.72 43.67 33.69
N TYR A 297 21.03 43.63 34.82
CA TYR A 297 20.01 42.63 35.10
C TYR A 297 18.78 43.30 35.71
N PHE A 298 17.62 42.65 35.52
CA PHE A 298 16.36 43.06 36.10
C PHE A 298 15.90 42.05 37.15
N ARG A 299 15.67 42.51 38.40
CA ARG A 299 15.12 41.66 39.46
C ARG A 299 13.61 41.76 39.41
N VAL A 300 12.97 40.64 39.09
CA VAL A 300 11.53 40.48 39.32
C VAL A 300 11.35 40.26 40.81
N ALA A 301 10.61 41.16 41.50
CA ALA A 301 10.30 41.00 42.91
C ALA A 301 9.58 39.67 43.15
N GLN A 302 9.84 39.00 44.29
CA GLN A 302 9.22 37.73 44.64
C GLN A 302 7.68 37.78 44.57
N ASP A 303 7.10 38.95 44.86
CA ASP A 303 5.66 39.18 44.86
C ASP A 303 5.09 39.63 43.51
N LYS A 304 5.92 39.69 42.45
CA LYS A 304 5.53 40.16 41.10
C LYS A 304 4.77 41.49 41.09
N VAL A 305 5.08 42.40 42.03
CA VAL A 305 4.45 43.71 42.19
C VAL A 305 5.43 44.77 41.74
N PHE A 306 4.97 45.67 40.87
CA PHE A 306 5.72 46.84 40.40
C PHE A 306 5.03 48.11 40.90
N GLU A 307 5.81 49.01 41.51
CA GLU A 307 5.32 50.33 41.93
C GLU A 307 5.33 51.27 40.70
N VAL A 308 4.16 51.82 40.40
CA VAL A 308 3.94 52.77 39.31
C VAL A 308 3.67 54.15 39.94
N LEU A 309 4.59 55.08 39.74
CA LEU A 309 4.59 56.40 40.40
C LEU A 309 3.60 57.39 39.76
N GLY A 310 3.14 57.19 38.54
CA GLY A 310 2.21 58.08 37.85
C GLY A 310 1.50 57.43 36.66
N LYS A 311 0.51 58.15 36.10
CA LYS A 311 -0.27 57.67 34.94
C LYS A 311 0.55 57.58 33.65
N ASP A 312 1.68 58.28 33.57
CA ASP A 312 2.52 58.37 32.39
C ASP A 312 3.84 57.55 32.53
N ASP A 313 3.97 56.77 33.61
CA ASP A 313 5.13 55.92 33.81
C ASP A 313 5.14 54.72 32.88
N ILE A 314 6.33 54.45 32.30
CA ILE A 314 6.52 53.31 31.44
C ILE A 314 6.65 52.05 32.30
N ILE A 315 5.67 51.17 32.20
CA ILE A 315 5.61 49.91 32.92
C ILE A 315 6.48 48.88 32.17
N PRO A 316 7.25 48.03 32.88
CA PRO A 316 7.93 46.91 32.25
C PRO A 316 6.93 46.04 31.49
N GLN A 317 7.17 45.78 30.22
CA GLN A 317 6.28 45.03 29.36
C GLN A 317 7.06 43.93 28.66
N TYR A 318 6.47 42.75 28.61
CA TYR A 318 6.95 41.71 27.71
C TYR A 318 6.69 42.12 26.25
N ILE A 319 7.73 42.03 25.43
CA ILE A 319 7.60 42.24 23.99
C ILE A 319 7.00 40.96 23.43
N THR A 320 5.66 40.90 23.40
CA THR A 320 4.93 39.80 22.81
C THR A 320 4.53 40.13 21.38
N TRP A 321 4.64 39.18 20.51
CA TRP A 321 4.18 39.31 19.13
C TRP A 321 2.67 39.03 19.06
N ASN A 322 1.91 39.95 18.54
CA ASN A 322 0.47 39.76 18.29
C ASN A 322 0.20 39.12 16.93
N GLY A 323 1.13 38.33 16.43
CA GLY A 323 0.96 37.65 15.15
C GLY A 323 -0.13 36.60 15.17
N ASN A 324 -0.92 36.60 14.13
CA ASN A 324 -2.04 35.68 13.99
C ASN A 324 -1.57 34.28 13.54
N LEU A 325 -1.20 33.41 14.50
CA LEU A 325 -0.85 32.01 14.21
C LEU A 325 -1.98 31.22 13.56
N GLN A 326 -3.23 31.68 13.70
CA GLN A 326 -4.38 31.01 13.09
C GLN A 326 -4.30 31.03 11.55
N GLU A 327 -3.81 32.13 10.96
CA GLU A 327 -3.62 32.21 9.50
C GLU A 327 -2.54 31.23 9.01
N ALA A 328 -1.43 31.12 9.77
CA ALA A 328 -0.36 30.18 9.44
C ALA A 328 -0.81 28.72 9.57
N MET A 329 -1.63 28.40 10.59
CA MET A 329 -2.23 27.07 10.74
C MET A 329 -3.26 26.78 9.65
N ALA A 330 -4.11 27.74 9.28
CA ALA A 330 -5.06 27.61 8.19
C ALA A 330 -4.37 27.38 6.82
N GLU A 331 -3.22 28.05 6.60
CA GLU A 331 -2.38 27.81 5.41
C GLU A 331 -1.81 26.38 5.43
N LEU A 332 -1.31 25.92 6.60
CA LEU A 332 -0.77 24.57 6.77
C LEU A 332 -1.85 23.50 6.49
N ASP A 333 -3.03 23.68 7.08
CA ASP A 333 -4.16 22.78 6.83
C ASP A 333 -4.50 22.72 5.34
N LYS A 334 -4.49 23.88 4.66
CA LYS A 334 -4.75 23.96 3.23
C LYS A 334 -3.68 23.26 2.39
N LEU A 335 -2.40 23.35 2.78
CA LEU A 335 -1.31 22.64 2.09
C LEU A 335 -1.47 21.12 2.26
N VAL A 336 -1.85 20.66 3.46
CA VAL A 336 -2.13 19.23 3.71
C VAL A 336 -3.33 18.76 2.87
N ASP A 337 -4.42 19.53 2.83
CA ASP A 337 -5.58 19.22 1.97
C ASP A 337 -5.18 19.10 0.49
N MET A 338 -4.40 20.06 -0.02
CA MET A 338 -3.91 20.05 -1.39
C MET A 338 -3.02 18.83 -1.68
N LEU A 339 -2.15 18.45 -0.74
CA LEU A 339 -1.34 17.25 -0.84
C LEU A 339 -2.21 16.00 -0.92
N LEU A 340 -3.20 15.86 -0.03
CA LEU A 340 -4.09 14.70 0.00
C LEU A 340 -4.93 14.59 -1.28
N ILE A 341 -5.41 15.72 -1.80
CA ILE A 341 -6.13 15.77 -3.09
C ILE A 341 -5.21 15.34 -4.24
N ALA A 342 -4.00 15.90 -4.29
CA ALA A 342 -3.03 15.59 -5.37
C ALA A 342 -2.56 14.13 -5.30
N ALA A 343 -2.38 13.59 -4.08
CA ALA A 343 -2.03 12.18 -3.86
C ALA A 343 -3.21 11.21 -4.03
N GLU A 344 -4.42 11.72 -4.28
CA GLU A 344 -5.67 10.95 -4.42
C GLU A 344 -6.02 10.15 -3.14
N ILE A 345 -5.65 10.65 -1.96
CA ILE A 345 -5.95 10.03 -0.67
C ILE A 345 -7.03 10.85 0.06
N PRO A 346 -8.26 10.38 0.15
CA PRO A 346 -9.31 11.10 0.87
C PRO A 346 -9.04 11.06 2.38
N PRO A 347 -9.36 12.12 3.14
CA PRO A 347 -9.14 12.20 4.60
C PRO A 347 -9.75 11.03 5.39
N ILE A 348 -10.87 10.48 4.92
CA ILE A 348 -11.52 9.32 5.53
C ILE A 348 -10.62 8.07 5.54
N ALA A 349 -9.74 7.91 4.54
CA ALA A 349 -8.78 6.80 4.48
C ALA A 349 -7.71 6.87 5.59
N LEU A 350 -7.54 8.05 6.18
CA LEU A 350 -6.61 8.32 7.28
C LEU A 350 -7.31 8.33 8.65
N GLY A 351 -8.61 8.01 8.71
CA GLY A 351 -9.40 8.10 9.93
C GLY A 351 -9.66 9.53 10.40
N MET A 352 -9.42 10.53 9.55
CA MET A 352 -9.73 11.92 9.87
C MET A 352 -11.25 12.11 9.82
N ASN A 353 -11.79 12.76 10.85
CA ASN A 353 -13.24 12.99 10.98
C ASN A 353 -13.74 13.92 9.86
N ASP A 354 -14.46 13.33 8.94
CA ASP A 354 -15.35 14.08 8.08
C ASP A 354 -16.69 14.20 8.81
N SER A 355 -17.20 15.42 8.95
CA SER A 355 -18.42 15.77 9.68
C SER A 355 -19.70 15.12 9.09
N GLY A 356 -19.74 13.83 9.00
CA GLY A 356 -20.86 13.08 8.40
C GLY A 356 -20.66 11.56 8.40
N THR A 357 -19.61 11.04 9.04
CA THR A 357 -19.32 9.59 9.08
C THR A 357 -20.16 8.82 10.09
N SER A 358 -20.74 9.50 11.07
CA SER A 358 -21.64 8.86 12.04
C SER A 358 -22.95 8.43 11.34
N GLY A 359 -23.12 7.12 11.12
CA GLY A 359 -24.28 6.53 10.47
C GLY A 359 -24.22 6.42 8.93
N SER A 360 -23.05 6.62 8.30
CA SER A 360 -22.92 6.44 6.85
C SER A 360 -23.03 4.98 6.46
N SER A 361 -23.85 4.68 5.44
CA SER A 361 -23.89 3.33 4.85
C SER A 361 -22.55 2.97 4.19
N GLY A 362 -22.22 1.66 4.09
CA GLY A 362 -21.03 1.18 3.41
C GLY A 362 -20.88 1.75 1.98
N LEU A 363 -21.98 1.95 1.26
CA LEU A 363 -21.98 2.59 -0.06
C LEU A 363 -21.53 4.05 0.00
N SER A 364 -21.94 4.82 1.01
CA SER A 364 -21.49 6.21 1.21
C SER A 364 -19.98 6.27 1.46
N ILE A 365 -19.43 5.33 2.22
CA ILE A 365 -17.99 5.22 2.46
C ILE A 365 -17.27 4.91 1.14
N LYS A 366 -17.77 3.98 0.33
CA LYS A 366 -17.21 3.68 -1.01
C LYS A 366 -17.16 4.89 -1.92
N PHE A 367 -18.19 5.72 -1.96
CA PHE A 367 -18.19 6.95 -2.74
C PHE A 367 -17.13 7.95 -2.27
N ARG A 368 -16.95 8.10 -0.95
CA ARG A 368 -15.93 9.00 -0.40
C ARG A 368 -14.50 8.48 -0.63
N MET A 369 -14.32 7.16 -0.75
CA MET A 369 -13.06 6.50 -1.05
C MET A 369 -12.76 6.42 -2.55
N GLN A 370 -13.64 6.93 -3.42
CA GLN A 370 -13.57 6.76 -4.88
C GLN A 370 -12.22 7.16 -5.50
N SER A 371 -11.59 8.25 -5.02
CA SER A 371 -10.28 8.70 -5.54
C SER A 371 -9.19 7.67 -5.28
N LEU A 372 -9.07 7.19 -4.03
CA LEU A 372 -8.08 6.17 -3.66
C LEU A 372 -8.35 4.84 -4.35
N LEU A 373 -9.61 4.39 -4.39
CA LEU A 373 -9.98 3.16 -5.09
C LEU A 373 -9.64 3.23 -6.59
N SER A 374 -9.85 4.38 -7.21
CA SER A 374 -9.48 4.59 -8.62
C SER A 374 -7.97 4.54 -8.82
N LYS A 375 -7.18 5.17 -7.93
CA LYS A 375 -5.71 5.09 -7.93
C LYS A 375 -5.24 3.63 -7.81
N VAL A 376 -5.76 2.91 -6.81
CA VAL A 376 -5.42 1.51 -6.57
C VAL A 376 -5.84 0.61 -7.74
N ASN A 377 -7.02 0.82 -8.32
CA ASN A 377 -7.47 0.05 -9.49
C ASN A 377 -6.55 0.23 -10.71
N ARG A 378 -5.98 1.43 -10.91
CA ARG A 378 -4.94 1.62 -11.95
C ARG A 378 -3.70 0.77 -11.66
N LYS A 379 -3.23 0.70 -10.40
CA LYS A 379 -2.10 -0.13 -9.98
C LYS A 379 -2.39 -1.63 -10.12
N LYS A 380 -3.61 -2.07 -9.76
CA LYS A 380 -4.06 -3.46 -9.91
C LYS A 380 -3.88 -4.00 -11.34
N LEU A 381 -3.99 -3.16 -12.37
CA LEU A 381 -3.77 -3.57 -13.76
C LEU A 381 -2.33 -4.07 -14.02
N TYR A 382 -1.35 -3.37 -13.45
CA TYR A 382 0.07 -3.72 -13.61
C TYR A 382 0.46 -4.90 -12.72
N PHE A 383 0.03 -4.88 -11.46
CA PHE A 383 0.30 -5.97 -10.52
C PHE A 383 -0.37 -7.28 -10.92
N ASN A 384 -1.60 -7.25 -11.45
CA ASN A 384 -2.24 -8.44 -11.98
C ASN A 384 -1.38 -9.10 -13.06
N LYS A 385 -0.91 -8.30 -14.05
CA LYS A 385 -0.02 -8.81 -15.10
C LYS A 385 1.30 -9.33 -14.51
N GLY A 386 1.89 -8.61 -13.55
CA GLY A 386 3.16 -8.96 -12.93
C GLY A 386 3.08 -10.27 -12.18
N VAL A 387 2.18 -10.39 -11.21
CA VAL A 387 2.05 -11.57 -10.35
C VAL A 387 1.63 -12.82 -11.16
N VAL A 388 0.72 -12.66 -12.15
CA VAL A 388 0.41 -13.75 -13.10
C VAL A 388 1.65 -14.21 -13.85
N SER A 389 2.50 -13.27 -14.30
CA SER A 389 3.74 -13.61 -15.01
C SER A 389 4.75 -14.30 -14.09
N VAL A 390 4.90 -13.84 -12.84
CA VAL A 390 5.78 -14.42 -11.83
C VAL A 390 5.43 -15.89 -11.58
N LEU A 391 4.16 -16.16 -11.25
CA LEU A 391 3.69 -17.53 -11.00
C LEU A 391 3.77 -18.42 -12.24
N TYR A 392 3.51 -17.87 -13.42
CA TYR A 392 3.63 -18.63 -14.67
C TYR A 392 5.09 -18.98 -14.99
N ILE A 393 6.04 -18.05 -14.77
CA ILE A 393 7.47 -18.28 -14.96
C ILE A 393 8.00 -19.27 -13.93
N ALA A 394 7.56 -19.19 -12.67
CA ALA A 394 7.91 -20.15 -11.63
C ALA A 394 7.51 -21.59 -12.02
N GLN A 395 6.29 -21.79 -12.51
CA GLN A 395 5.81 -23.07 -13.02
C GLN A 395 6.62 -23.54 -14.23
N MET A 396 6.96 -22.65 -15.18
CA MET A 396 7.80 -22.99 -16.33
C MET A 396 9.20 -23.43 -15.88
N LEU A 397 9.75 -22.81 -14.84
CA LEU A 397 11.06 -23.20 -14.30
C LEU A 397 11.00 -24.57 -13.66
N GLU A 398 9.96 -24.88 -12.87
CA GLU A 398 9.75 -26.24 -12.32
C GLU A 398 9.65 -27.30 -13.43
N LYS A 399 8.93 -26.97 -14.50
CA LYS A 399 8.81 -27.88 -15.66
C LYS A 399 10.14 -28.07 -16.38
N ALA A 400 10.91 -26.98 -16.60
CA ALA A 400 12.22 -27.05 -17.25
C ALA A 400 13.24 -27.87 -16.46
N LEU A 401 13.13 -27.86 -15.13
CA LEU A 401 13.94 -28.66 -14.21
C LEU A 401 13.47 -30.11 -14.06
N GLY A 402 12.33 -30.48 -14.65
CA GLY A 402 11.76 -31.83 -14.55
C GLY A 402 11.15 -32.15 -13.18
N ILE A 403 10.82 -31.14 -12.38
CA ILE A 403 10.22 -31.29 -11.05
C ILE A 403 8.68 -31.33 -11.17
N ALA A 404 8.13 -30.60 -12.14
CA ALA A 404 6.67 -30.49 -12.33
C ALA A 404 6.13 -31.68 -13.11
N ASP A 405 5.03 -32.26 -12.62
CA ASP A 405 4.18 -33.26 -13.25
C ASP A 405 2.93 -32.65 -13.89
N TYR A 406 2.88 -31.33 -14.01
CA TYR A 406 1.75 -30.53 -14.52
C TYR A 406 2.18 -29.59 -15.66
N GLU A 407 1.18 -29.06 -16.39
CA GLU A 407 1.39 -28.03 -17.40
C GLU A 407 1.28 -26.62 -16.80
N PRO A 408 2.21 -25.69 -17.10
CA PRO A 408 2.12 -24.32 -16.61
C PRO A 408 0.83 -23.62 -17.07
N VAL A 409 0.07 -23.09 -16.12
CA VAL A 409 -1.17 -22.35 -16.37
C VAL A 409 -1.04 -20.93 -15.87
N ARG A 410 -1.77 -20.00 -16.51
CA ARG A 410 -1.84 -18.60 -16.06
C ARG A 410 -2.90 -18.48 -14.98
N PRO A 411 -2.53 -18.15 -13.73
CA PRO A 411 -3.51 -18.01 -12.65
C PRO A 411 -4.43 -16.80 -12.89
N LYS A 412 -5.59 -16.85 -12.23
CA LYS A 412 -6.52 -15.72 -12.11
C LYS A 412 -6.35 -15.09 -10.74
N ILE A 413 -6.29 -13.76 -10.68
CA ILE A 413 -6.16 -13.02 -9.44
C ILE A 413 -7.41 -12.18 -9.23
N VAL A 414 -7.97 -12.26 -8.04
CA VAL A 414 -9.10 -11.43 -7.58
C VAL A 414 -8.59 -10.60 -6.40
N PHE A 415 -8.45 -9.31 -6.61
CA PHE A 415 -8.07 -8.37 -5.57
C PHE A 415 -9.29 -8.02 -4.71
N LYS A 416 -9.09 -7.92 -3.42
CA LYS A 416 -10.08 -7.34 -2.51
C LYS A 416 -10.03 -5.80 -2.61
N ASP A 417 -11.05 -5.11 -2.11
CA ASP A 417 -11.13 -3.65 -2.22
C ASP A 417 -10.56 -2.91 -0.98
N GLY A 418 -10.11 -3.65 0.04
CA GLY A 418 -9.51 -3.09 1.25
C GLY A 418 -10.47 -2.27 2.11
N LEU A 419 -11.75 -2.36 1.86
CA LEU A 419 -12.77 -1.68 2.65
C LEU A 419 -13.37 -2.63 3.69
N PRO A 420 -13.65 -2.14 4.90
CA PRO A 420 -14.37 -2.95 5.88
C PRO A 420 -15.68 -3.46 5.29
N VAL A 421 -15.86 -4.76 5.29
CA VAL A 421 -17.09 -5.38 4.80
C VAL A 421 -18.12 -5.37 5.93
N ASP A 422 -19.32 -4.87 5.63
CA ASP A 422 -20.45 -5.06 6.52
C ASP A 422 -20.91 -6.53 6.41
N SER A 423 -20.54 -7.33 7.39
CA SER A 423 -20.84 -8.78 7.41
C SER A 423 -22.35 -9.06 7.28
N LEU A 424 -23.20 -8.19 7.84
CA LEU A 424 -24.66 -8.31 7.68
C LEU A 424 -25.10 -8.06 6.25
N GLN A 425 -24.51 -7.07 5.57
CA GLN A 425 -24.82 -6.80 4.17
C GLN A 425 -24.36 -7.95 3.27
N GLU A 426 -23.18 -8.51 3.54
CA GLU A 426 -22.64 -9.64 2.77
C GLU A 426 -23.47 -10.90 2.96
N VAL A 427 -23.85 -11.25 4.19
CA VAL A 427 -24.76 -12.35 4.50
C VAL A 427 -26.11 -12.15 3.80
N ASN A 428 -26.67 -10.94 3.82
CA ASN A 428 -27.92 -10.64 3.13
C ASN A 428 -27.80 -10.78 1.61
N GLU A 429 -26.69 -10.30 1.02
CA GLU A 429 -26.42 -10.47 -0.41
C GLU A 429 -26.33 -11.96 -0.78
N MET A 430 -25.57 -12.75 0.00
CA MET A 430 -25.45 -14.19 -0.24
C MET A 430 -26.79 -14.92 -0.08
N ASN A 431 -27.61 -14.52 0.90
CA ASN A 431 -28.96 -15.05 1.08
C ASN A 431 -29.86 -14.80 -0.13
N VAL A 432 -29.81 -13.57 -0.68
CA VAL A 432 -30.56 -13.23 -1.90
C VAL A 432 -30.04 -14.01 -3.11
N ARG A 433 -28.73 -14.19 -3.23
CA ARG A 433 -28.09 -14.87 -4.36
C ARG A 433 -28.22 -16.40 -4.32
N THR A 434 -28.43 -17.01 -3.15
CA THR A 434 -28.66 -18.45 -2.96
C THR A 434 -30.13 -18.81 -2.88
N GLY A 435 -31.04 -17.83 -2.68
CA GLY A 435 -32.49 -17.99 -2.62
C GLY A 435 -33.18 -17.82 -3.99
N GLY A 436 -34.44 -18.17 -4.09
CA GLY A 436 -35.26 -17.99 -5.29
C GLY A 436 -34.69 -18.66 -6.55
N MET A 437 -34.25 -17.84 -7.53
CA MET A 437 -33.43 -18.30 -8.66
C MET A 437 -31.95 -18.14 -8.31
N PRO A 438 -31.25 -19.17 -7.85
CA PRO A 438 -29.92 -19.04 -7.34
C PRO A 438 -28.90 -18.65 -8.43
N THR A 439 -28.10 -17.64 -8.17
CA THR A 439 -26.99 -17.21 -9.03
C THR A 439 -25.65 -17.78 -8.60
N ILE A 440 -25.56 -18.30 -7.36
CA ILE A 440 -24.41 -19.03 -6.82
C ILE A 440 -24.89 -20.23 -6.02
N SER A 441 -24.07 -21.28 -5.88
CA SER A 441 -24.36 -22.43 -5.03
C SER A 441 -24.22 -22.06 -3.54
N ARG A 442 -24.93 -22.80 -2.67
CA ARG A 442 -24.76 -22.66 -1.20
C ARG A 442 -23.34 -22.95 -0.77
N LYS A 443 -22.66 -23.91 -1.40
CA LYS A 443 -21.26 -24.24 -1.18
C LYS A 443 -20.36 -23.03 -1.43
N THR A 444 -20.51 -22.38 -2.60
CA THR A 444 -19.74 -21.18 -2.95
C THR A 444 -20.03 -20.01 -2.00
N ALA A 445 -21.25 -19.87 -1.51
CA ALA A 445 -21.61 -18.85 -0.54
C ALA A 445 -20.92 -19.09 0.81
N LEU A 446 -20.92 -20.31 1.33
CA LEU A 446 -20.22 -20.70 2.57
C LEU A 446 -18.70 -20.49 2.45
N MET A 447 -18.10 -20.94 1.35
CA MET A 447 -16.66 -20.73 1.10
C MET A 447 -16.29 -19.24 1.13
N ARG A 448 -17.15 -18.36 0.61
CA ARG A 448 -16.89 -16.91 0.58
C ARG A 448 -17.13 -16.22 1.92
N LEU A 449 -18.21 -16.55 2.63
CA LEU A 449 -18.58 -15.92 3.88
C LEU A 449 -17.60 -16.26 5.02
N ASP A 450 -17.25 -17.56 5.12
CA ASP A 450 -16.47 -18.07 6.25
C ASP A 450 -15.02 -18.41 5.86
N ASN A 451 -14.59 -18.08 4.63
CA ASN A 451 -13.26 -18.41 4.07
C ASN A 451 -12.91 -19.90 4.19
N LEU A 452 -13.89 -20.78 3.97
CA LEU A 452 -13.72 -22.21 4.07
C LEU A 452 -13.07 -22.78 2.80
N THR A 453 -12.26 -23.82 2.97
CA THR A 453 -11.82 -24.67 1.86
C THR A 453 -12.99 -25.50 1.32
N GLU A 454 -12.85 -26.04 0.11
CA GLU A 454 -13.89 -26.85 -0.51
C GLU A 454 -14.30 -28.06 0.37
N ALA A 455 -13.31 -28.75 0.96
CA ALA A 455 -13.56 -29.88 1.86
C ALA A 455 -14.26 -29.45 3.17
N GLN A 456 -13.93 -28.29 3.71
CA GLN A 456 -14.59 -27.74 4.90
C GLN A 456 -16.04 -27.31 4.58
N ALA A 457 -16.27 -26.70 3.43
CA ALA A 457 -17.61 -26.31 2.98
C ALA A 457 -18.50 -27.54 2.74
N ASP A 458 -17.96 -28.62 2.18
CA ASP A 458 -18.70 -29.90 2.02
C ASP A 458 -19.06 -30.51 3.38
N ALA A 459 -18.13 -30.52 4.32
CA ALA A 459 -18.37 -31.01 5.67
C ALA A 459 -19.46 -30.18 6.40
N GLU A 460 -19.46 -28.85 6.19
CA GLU A 460 -20.45 -27.97 6.81
C GLU A 460 -21.85 -28.16 6.18
N ILE A 461 -21.91 -28.32 4.85
CA ILE A 461 -23.17 -28.65 4.17
C ILE A 461 -23.74 -29.99 4.66
N GLU A 462 -22.86 -30.98 4.89
CA GLU A 462 -23.30 -32.27 5.43
C GLU A 462 -23.89 -32.16 6.84
N LYS A 463 -23.29 -31.31 7.71
CA LYS A 463 -23.86 -31.01 9.04
C LYS A 463 -25.22 -30.32 8.92
N ILE A 464 -25.32 -29.27 8.09
CA ILE A 464 -26.58 -28.56 7.86
C ILE A 464 -27.69 -29.53 7.37
N MET A 465 -27.36 -30.46 6.45
CA MET A 465 -28.32 -31.48 5.98
C MET A 465 -28.78 -32.41 7.09
N LYS A 466 -27.85 -32.86 7.96
CA LYS A 466 -28.19 -33.70 9.12
C LYS A 466 -29.11 -32.98 10.10
N GLU A 467 -28.82 -31.73 10.41
CA GLU A 467 -29.66 -30.89 11.28
C GLU A 467 -31.07 -30.72 10.70
N GLN A 468 -31.16 -30.47 9.38
CA GLN A 468 -32.45 -30.34 8.69
C GLN A 468 -33.23 -31.66 8.72
N GLU A 469 -32.59 -32.81 8.53
CA GLU A 469 -33.23 -34.12 8.65
C GLU A 469 -33.71 -34.39 10.08
N GLU A 470 -32.95 -34.03 11.10
CA GLU A 470 -33.35 -34.16 12.50
C GLU A 470 -34.53 -33.25 12.84
N MET A 471 -34.56 -32.01 12.34
CA MET A 471 -35.70 -31.11 12.50
C MET A 471 -36.94 -31.63 11.80
N LEU A 472 -36.81 -32.20 10.59
CA LEU A 472 -37.92 -32.83 9.87
C LEU A 472 -38.46 -34.06 10.60
N LYS A 473 -37.59 -34.87 11.23
CA LYS A 473 -38.02 -36.02 12.04
C LYS A 473 -38.72 -35.59 13.34
N MET A 474 -38.33 -34.45 13.92
CA MET A 474 -39.01 -33.88 15.09
C MET A 474 -40.34 -33.20 14.72
N ALA A 475 -40.50 -32.75 13.48
CA ALA A 475 -41.72 -32.12 12.95
C ALA A 475 -42.69 -33.11 12.33
N ASP A 476 -42.49 -34.45 12.49
CA ASP A 476 -43.41 -35.47 11.94
C ASP A 476 -44.76 -35.37 12.65
N PRO A 477 -45.89 -35.08 11.92
CA PRO A 477 -47.22 -34.91 12.50
C PRO A 477 -47.82 -36.17 13.10
N THR A 478 -47.18 -37.34 12.96
CA THR A 478 -47.67 -38.62 13.47
C THR A 478 -47.45 -38.80 14.99
N ALA A 479 -46.71 -37.90 15.66
CA ALA A 479 -46.54 -37.93 17.12
C ALA A 479 -47.82 -37.51 17.90
N PHE A 480 -48.85 -37.02 17.24
CA PHE A 480 -50.15 -36.67 17.84
C PHE A 480 -51.28 -37.61 17.32
N GLN A 481 -51.06 -38.92 17.37
CA GLN A 481 -52.19 -39.84 17.35
C GLN A 481 -52.71 -40.00 18.78
N THR A 482 -53.73 -39.24 19.12
CA THR A 482 -54.63 -39.56 20.23
C THR A 482 -55.41 -40.83 19.93
N PRO A 483 -55.63 -41.72 20.92
CA PRO A 483 -56.37 -42.96 20.69
C PRO A 483 -57.82 -42.68 20.34
N SER A 484 -58.30 -43.34 19.28
CA SER A 484 -59.66 -43.29 18.79
C SER A 484 -60.64 -43.85 19.82
N SER A 485 -61.60 -43.03 20.22
CA SER A 485 -62.90 -43.57 20.70
C SER A 485 -64.00 -42.59 20.33
N GLY A 486 -64.93 -43.10 19.46
CA GLY A 486 -66.33 -42.79 19.51
C GLY A 486 -66.86 -41.54 18.79
N GLU A 487 -67.45 -41.79 17.62
CA GLU A 487 -68.72 -41.22 17.15
C GLU A 487 -69.01 -39.71 17.19
N GLU A 488 -69.29 -39.24 15.92
CA GLU A 488 -70.31 -38.23 15.53
C GLU A 488 -70.30 -36.83 16.08
N GLU A 489 -70.00 -35.83 15.26
CA GLU A 489 -70.98 -34.94 14.66
C GLU A 489 -70.35 -33.91 13.74
N LYS A 490 -71.00 -33.69 12.60
CA LYS A 490 -70.64 -32.67 11.62
C LYS A 490 -71.02 -31.28 12.16
N GLU A 491 -70.05 -30.42 12.33
CA GLU A 491 -70.30 -28.97 12.29
C GLU A 491 -69.34 -28.25 11.37
N ALA A 492 -69.91 -27.39 10.50
CA ALA A 492 -69.21 -26.61 9.51
C ALA A 492 -68.37 -25.48 10.16
N PRO A 493 -67.24 -25.07 9.59
CA PRO A 493 -66.41 -24.02 10.17
C PRO A 493 -67.06 -22.64 10.06
N PRO A 494 -66.82 -21.77 11.06
CA PRO A 494 -67.40 -20.41 11.08
C PRO A 494 -66.74 -19.49 10.05
N LYS A 495 -67.59 -18.77 9.32
CA LYS A 495 -67.24 -17.78 8.29
C LYS A 495 -66.74 -16.47 8.89
N ASN A 496 -65.65 -16.39 9.62
CA ASN A 496 -65.22 -15.12 10.22
C ASN A 496 -63.76 -14.72 9.99
N GLU A 497 -62.98 -15.42 9.13
CA GLU A 497 -61.59 -14.97 8.83
C GLU A 497 -61.44 -14.27 7.47
N MET A 498 -62.46 -14.28 6.61
CA MET A 498 -62.37 -13.59 5.31
C MET A 498 -62.75 -12.09 5.37
N GLU A 499 -63.55 -11.68 6.36
CA GLU A 499 -63.91 -10.25 6.51
C GLU A 499 -62.84 -9.36 7.17
N ALA A 500 -61.90 -9.96 7.90
CA ALA A 500 -60.79 -9.22 8.52
C ALA A 500 -59.68 -8.83 7.52
N VAL A 501 -59.52 -9.56 6.42
CA VAL A 501 -58.50 -9.29 5.40
C VAL A 501 -58.99 -8.26 4.37
N GLU A 502 -60.32 -8.19 4.12
CA GLU A 502 -60.88 -7.17 3.23
C GLU A 502 -60.94 -5.78 3.88
N GLN A 503 -61.16 -5.69 5.20
CA GLN A 503 -61.15 -4.40 5.92
C GLN A 503 -59.79 -3.80 6.12
N GLN A 504 -58.70 -4.58 6.00
CA GLN A 504 -57.35 -4.06 6.00
C GLN A 504 -56.90 -3.55 4.62
N LYS A 505 -57.44 -4.07 3.53
CA LYS A 505 -57.17 -3.55 2.18
C LYS A 505 -57.91 -2.26 1.87
N GLU A 506 -59.16 -2.08 2.32
CA GLU A 506 -59.87 -0.81 2.15
C GLU A 506 -59.33 0.38 2.97
N LYS A 507 -58.55 0.10 4.04
CA LYS A 507 -57.88 1.17 4.80
C LYS A 507 -56.54 1.59 4.21
N ALA A 508 -55.93 0.79 3.33
CA ALA A 508 -54.70 1.17 2.65
C ALA A 508 -54.94 2.00 1.38
N ASP A 509 -56.08 1.77 0.68
CA ASP A 509 -56.40 2.53 -0.55
C ASP A 509 -56.99 3.91 -0.32
N ASN A 510 -57.38 4.27 0.92
CA ASN A 510 -57.92 5.60 1.28
C ASN A 510 -56.87 6.54 1.90
N ALA A 511 -55.59 6.17 1.95
CA ALA A 511 -54.52 7.03 2.48
C ALA A 511 -53.78 7.85 1.41
N ASP A 512 -53.98 7.57 0.11
CA ASP A 512 -53.28 8.24 -0.98
C ASP A 512 -54.04 9.38 -1.68
N GLU A 513 -55.13 9.85 -1.13
CA GLU A 513 -55.94 10.92 -1.74
C GLU A 513 -55.96 12.27 -0.98
N PHE A 514 -54.81 12.67 -0.37
CA PHE A 514 -54.64 14.07 0.05
C PHE A 514 -53.16 14.45 0.11
N GLY A 515 -52.68 15.15 -0.93
CA GLY A 515 -51.35 15.79 -0.89
C GLY A 515 -50.73 16.07 -2.24
N GLY A 516 -51.49 16.62 -3.19
CA GLY A 516 -50.94 17.18 -4.42
C GLY A 516 -50.15 18.45 -4.13
N TYR A 517 -48.83 18.40 -4.22
CA TYR A 517 -47.91 19.54 -4.18
C TYR A 517 -47.75 20.11 -5.61
N ASP A 518 -48.21 21.32 -5.86
CA ASP A 518 -48.07 22.07 -7.12
C ASP A 518 -46.82 22.97 -7.04
N PRO A 519 -45.74 22.72 -7.83
CA PRO A 519 -44.51 23.49 -7.75
C PRO A 519 -44.50 24.81 -8.53
N ARG A 520 -45.68 25.43 -8.85
CA ARG A 520 -45.76 26.65 -9.66
C ARG A 520 -46.29 27.89 -8.94
N ARG A 521 -46.31 27.92 -7.61
CA ARG A 521 -46.63 29.12 -6.87
C ARG A 521 -45.60 29.30 -5.76
N ASP A 522 -44.53 29.98 -6.08
CA ASP A 522 -43.87 31.01 -5.29
C ASP A 522 -42.56 31.40 -5.97
N GLY A 523 -42.68 32.37 -6.85
CA GLY A 523 -41.55 33.19 -7.26
C GLY A 523 -41.48 34.39 -6.31
N ILE A 524 -40.35 34.50 -5.65
CA ILE A 524 -39.58 35.74 -5.45
C ILE A 524 -38.16 35.29 -5.08
#